data_5db7037721ffa13b0e70d1418ffc03d7
#
_entry.id   5db7037721ffa13b0e70d1418ffc03d7
#
_cell.length_a   1.000
_cell.length_b   1.000
_cell.length_c   1.000
_cell.angle_alpha   90.00
_cell.angle_beta   90.00
_cell.angle_gamma   90.00
#
_symmetry.space_group_name_H-M   'P 1'
#
loop_
_entity.id
_entity.type
_entity.pdbx_description
1 polymer ?
#
loop_
_entity_poly.entity_id
_entity_poly.type
_entity_poly.pdbx_seq_one_letter_code
_entity_poly.pdbx_strand_id
1 'polypeptide(L)'
;MSEKKKTINAFVLIVLLFGLISLFTSYPLSNGDEGFHMAKSYSVFSETSPKETSEKRLREIELTAISQPKQISIRNFYSEKIDSVANDGIKFNVSTDQNLTLKIDVGHLVPAIGLLLGRLFYPSYGVMLLSARLFNLIFFVGGMYLIFRRAKFDHLIFLLS
;
A
#
# COMPACT_ATOMS: atom_id res chain seq x y z
N MET A 1 33.33 -4.21 9.48
CA MET A 1 32.18 -3.49 8.89
C MET A 1 32.33 -2.04 9.31
N SER A 2 32.33 -1.05 8.39
CA SER A 2 32.55 0.35 8.75
C SER A 2 31.44 0.84 9.68
N GLU A 3 31.72 1.76 10.59
CA GLU A 3 30.76 2.38 11.52
C GLU A 3 29.56 2.94 10.78
N LYS A 4 29.78 3.61 9.64
CA LYS A 4 28.74 4.08 8.74
C LYS A 4 27.72 2.98 8.38
N LYS A 5 28.18 1.78 8.02
CA LYS A 5 27.32 0.67 7.64
C LYS A 5 26.49 0.16 8.82
N LYS A 6 27.06 0.14 10.02
CA LYS A 6 26.33 -0.25 11.24
C LYS A 6 25.20 0.74 11.54
N THR A 7 25.48 2.05 11.46
CA THR A 7 24.49 3.12 11.70
C THR A 7 23.34 3.05 10.72
N ILE A 8 23.62 2.89 9.41
CA ILE A 8 22.58 2.75 8.38
C ILE A 8 21.71 1.52 8.67
N ASN A 9 22.32 0.38 8.95
CA ASN A 9 21.56 -0.84 9.21
C ASN A 9 20.69 -0.72 10.47
N ALA A 10 21.20 -0.10 11.53
CA ALA A 10 20.44 0.14 12.76
C ALA A 10 19.24 1.07 12.48
N PHE A 11 19.44 2.16 11.75
CA PHE A 11 18.35 3.08 11.37
C PHE A 11 17.28 2.39 10.54
N VAL A 12 17.69 1.66 9.50
CA VAL A 12 16.77 0.91 8.61
C VAL A 12 15.98 -0.13 9.41
N LEU A 13 16.63 -0.84 10.34
CA LEU A 13 15.95 -1.80 11.21
C LEU A 13 14.91 -1.12 12.12
N ILE A 14 15.24 0.02 12.70
CA ILE A 14 14.30 0.79 13.53
C ILE A 14 13.09 1.22 12.71
N VAL A 15 13.30 1.81 11.53
CA VAL A 15 12.21 2.23 10.65
C VAL A 15 11.34 1.05 10.23
N LEU A 16 11.95 -0.09 9.90
CA LEU A 16 11.22 -1.31 9.56
C LEU A 16 10.37 -1.82 10.74
N LEU A 17 10.92 -1.87 11.94
CA LEU A 17 10.19 -2.31 13.14
C LEU A 17 8.99 -1.39 13.45
N PHE A 18 9.21 -0.07 13.45
CA PHE A 18 8.10 0.88 13.66
C PHE A 18 7.05 0.80 12.54
N GLY A 19 7.49 0.64 11.29
CA GLY A 19 6.59 0.44 10.15
C GLY A 19 5.75 -0.82 10.28
N LEU A 20 6.34 -1.94 10.69
CA LEU A 20 5.62 -3.19 10.95
C LEU A 20 4.62 -3.03 12.11
N ILE A 21 5.01 -2.41 13.22
CA ILE A 21 4.10 -2.13 14.32
C ILE A 21 2.91 -1.30 13.83
N SER A 22 3.17 -0.20 13.11
CA SER A 22 2.12 0.65 12.53
C SER A 22 1.19 -0.11 11.61
N LEU A 23 1.73 -1.01 10.78
CA LEU A 23 0.98 -1.81 9.82
C LEU A 23 -0.07 -2.71 10.49
N PHE A 24 0.28 -3.30 11.66
CA PHE A 24 -0.62 -4.19 12.39
C PHE A 24 -1.52 -3.46 13.42
N THR A 25 -1.13 -2.28 13.87
CA THR A 25 -1.92 -1.50 14.85
C THR A 25 -2.90 -0.53 14.19
N SER A 26 -2.65 -0.12 12.94
CA SER A 26 -3.56 0.76 12.23
C SER A 26 -4.85 0.04 11.86
N TYR A 27 -5.98 0.60 12.29
CA TYR A 27 -7.28 0.07 11.94
C TYR A 27 -7.48 0.11 10.40
N PRO A 28 -8.06 -0.93 9.78
CA PRO A 28 -8.27 -0.95 8.34
C PRO A 28 -9.17 0.20 7.86
N LEU A 29 -8.77 0.88 6.79
CA LEU A 29 -9.51 1.99 6.19
C LEU A 29 -9.85 3.14 7.16
N SER A 30 -9.03 3.35 8.21
CA SER A 30 -9.23 4.44 9.16
C SER A 30 -8.40 5.70 8.86
N ASN A 31 -7.43 5.57 7.98
CA ASN A 31 -6.56 6.69 7.57
C ASN A 31 -7.19 7.35 6.33
N GLY A 32 -7.85 8.46 6.48
CA GLY A 32 -8.57 9.14 5.42
C GLY A 32 -7.94 9.02 4.02
N ASP A 33 -8.76 8.87 2.99
CA ASP A 33 -8.39 8.58 1.59
C ASP A 33 -7.78 7.18 1.30
N GLU A 34 -7.68 6.29 2.30
CA GLU A 34 -7.16 4.94 2.07
C GLU A 34 -8.07 4.13 1.12
N GLY A 35 -9.37 4.31 1.24
CA GLY A 35 -10.36 3.71 0.33
C GLY A 35 -10.17 4.19 -1.12
N PHE A 36 -9.90 5.47 -1.32
CA PHE A 36 -9.58 6.02 -2.63
C PHE A 36 -8.29 5.42 -3.20
N HIS A 37 -7.22 5.43 -2.42
CA HIS A 37 -5.93 4.89 -2.85
C HIS A 37 -6.01 3.39 -3.16
N MET A 38 -6.78 2.62 -2.37
CA MET A 38 -7.03 1.21 -2.62
C MET A 38 -7.78 1.00 -3.95
N ALA A 39 -8.83 1.76 -4.22
CA ALA A 39 -9.58 1.67 -5.48
C ALA A 39 -8.70 1.99 -6.69
N LYS A 40 -7.96 3.09 -6.62
CA LYS A 40 -7.03 3.50 -7.70
C LYS A 40 -5.94 2.46 -7.95
N SER A 41 -5.32 1.95 -6.88
CA SER A 41 -4.29 0.93 -7.00
C SER A 41 -4.84 -0.38 -7.55
N TYR A 42 -6.05 -0.79 -7.13
CA TYR A 42 -6.69 -1.99 -7.66
C TYR A 42 -6.99 -1.88 -9.16
N SER A 43 -7.45 -0.72 -9.62
CA SER A 43 -7.78 -0.49 -11.03
C SER A 43 -6.58 -0.62 -11.98
N VAL A 44 -5.35 -0.55 -11.48
CA VAL A 44 -4.14 -0.71 -12.30
C VAL A 44 -4.05 -2.09 -12.96
N PHE A 45 -4.47 -3.14 -12.26
CA PHE A 45 -4.37 -4.54 -12.73
C PHE A 45 -5.73 -5.25 -12.84
N SER A 46 -6.84 -4.55 -12.71
CA SER A 46 -8.18 -5.13 -12.80
C SER A 46 -8.69 -5.14 -14.22
N GLU A 47 -9.20 -6.27 -14.69
CA GLU A 47 -9.82 -6.39 -16.02
C GLU A 47 -11.27 -5.93 -16.00
N THR A 48 -12.04 -6.32 -14.97
CA THR A 48 -13.50 -6.12 -14.92
C THR A 48 -13.94 -4.97 -14.03
N SER A 49 -13.03 -4.43 -13.22
CA SER A 49 -13.32 -3.37 -12.24
C SER A 49 -14.53 -3.70 -11.35
N PRO A 50 -14.43 -4.75 -10.50
CA PRO A 50 -15.54 -5.17 -9.65
C PRO A 50 -16.11 -4.04 -8.80
N LYS A 51 -17.44 -4.05 -8.61
CA LYS A 51 -18.13 -3.04 -7.82
C LYS A 51 -17.62 -2.92 -6.38
N GLU A 52 -17.20 -4.06 -5.81
CA GLU A 52 -16.66 -4.17 -4.45
C GLU A 52 -15.36 -3.38 -4.28
N THR A 53 -14.55 -3.25 -5.31
CA THR A 53 -13.30 -2.48 -5.30
C THR A 53 -13.45 -1.07 -5.90
N SER A 54 -14.67 -0.67 -6.23
CA SER A 54 -14.94 0.69 -6.71
C SER A 54 -14.66 1.74 -5.63
N GLU A 55 -14.26 2.94 -6.06
CA GLU A 55 -14.00 4.07 -5.16
C GLU A 55 -15.20 4.34 -4.25
N LYS A 56 -16.42 4.36 -4.81
CA LYS A 56 -17.65 4.57 -4.03
C LYS A 56 -17.79 3.56 -2.90
N ARG A 57 -17.62 2.27 -3.21
CA ARG A 57 -17.77 1.20 -2.21
C ARG A 57 -16.71 1.26 -1.13
N LEU A 58 -15.46 1.47 -1.50
CA LEU A 58 -14.37 1.54 -0.54
C LEU A 58 -14.46 2.80 0.34
N ARG A 59 -14.91 3.93 -0.20
CA ARG A 59 -15.20 5.13 0.61
C ARG A 59 -16.38 4.94 1.57
N GLU A 60 -17.42 4.21 1.18
CA GLU A 60 -18.52 3.85 2.10
C GLU A 60 -18.00 3.02 3.29
N ILE A 61 -17.14 2.03 3.03
CA ILE A 61 -16.51 1.22 4.08
C ILE A 61 -15.61 2.09 4.97
N GLU A 62 -14.80 2.95 4.37
CA GLU A 62 -13.91 3.89 5.08
C GLU A 62 -14.69 4.84 6.00
N LEU A 63 -15.74 5.47 5.50
CA LEU A 63 -16.60 6.35 6.29
C LEU A 63 -17.24 5.59 7.46
N THR A 64 -17.66 4.34 7.23
CA THR A 64 -18.19 3.48 8.30
C THR A 64 -17.10 3.13 9.32
N ALA A 65 -15.89 2.83 8.86
CA ALA A 65 -14.74 2.54 9.74
C ALA A 65 -14.39 3.72 10.65
N ILE A 66 -14.48 4.93 10.14
CA ILE A 66 -14.17 6.16 10.88
C ILE A 66 -15.32 6.54 11.83
N SER A 67 -16.56 6.57 11.33
CA SER A 67 -17.71 7.08 12.08
C SER A 67 -18.30 6.05 13.04
N GLN A 68 -18.28 4.77 12.67
CA GLN A 68 -18.92 3.68 13.40
C GLN A 68 -18.06 2.40 13.40
N PRO A 69 -16.86 2.43 13.98
CA PRO A 69 -15.88 1.34 13.88
C PRO A 69 -16.42 -0.01 14.40
N LYS A 70 -17.38 0.02 15.32
CA LYS A 70 -18.01 -1.21 15.87
C LYS A 70 -18.87 -1.95 14.82
N GLN A 71 -19.28 -1.31 13.74
CA GLN A 71 -20.07 -1.95 12.69
C GLN A 71 -19.22 -2.75 11.71
N ILE A 72 -17.91 -2.51 11.68
CA ILE A 72 -17.01 -3.28 10.84
C ILE A 72 -16.41 -4.41 11.67
N SER A 73 -16.78 -5.64 11.30
CA SER A 73 -16.14 -6.83 11.84
C SER A 73 -14.74 -6.97 11.23
N ILE A 74 -13.70 -6.74 12.03
CA ILE A 74 -12.31 -6.96 11.61
C ILE A 74 -12.13 -8.40 11.11
N ARG A 75 -12.73 -9.36 11.81
CA ARG A 75 -12.68 -10.76 11.40
C ARG A 75 -13.19 -10.92 9.97
N ASN A 76 -14.39 -10.41 9.66
CA ASN A 76 -14.99 -10.54 8.32
C ASN A 76 -14.16 -9.79 7.28
N PHE A 77 -13.65 -8.62 7.63
CA PHE A 77 -12.81 -7.82 6.74
C PHE A 77 -11.59 -8.61 6.22
N TYR A 78 -11.00 -9.47 7.06
CA TYR A 78 -9.86 -10.31 6.69
C TYR A 78 -10.23 -11.70 6.17
N SER A 79 -11.36 -12.28 6.61
CA SER A 79 -11.72 -13.68 6.32
C SER A 79 -12.82 -13.84 5.27
N GLU A 80 -13.56 -12.78 4.94
CA GLU A 80 -14.61 -12.84 3.93
C GLU A 80 -14.03 -12.72 2.52
N LYS A 81 -14.17 -13.80 1.76
CA LYS A 81 -13.72 -13.87 0.38
C LYS A 81 -14.67 -13.10 -0.52
N ILE A 82 -14.12 -12.28 -1.40
CA ILE A 82 -14.89 -11.50 -2.38
C ILE A 82 -14.82 -12.21 -3.73
N ASP A 83 -15.89 -12.92 -4.09
CA ASP A 83 -15.90 -13.77 -5.29
C ASP A 83 -15.72 -12.97 -6.59
N SER A 84 -16.28 -11.77 -6.69
CA SER A 84 -16.09 -10.89 -7.85
C SER A 84 -14.62 -10.49 -8.04
N VAL A 85 -13.89 -10.30 -6.93
CA VAL A 85 -12.47 -10.00 -6.91
C VAL A 85 -11.64 -11.24 -7.23
N ALA A 86 -12.04 -12.40 -6.68
CA ALA A 86 -11.36 -13.68 -6.95
C ALA A 86 -11.39 -14.06 -8.44
N ASN A 87 -12.50 -13.77 -9.11
CA ASN A 87 -12.74 -14.12 -10.52
C ASN A 87 -12.34 -12.98 -11.50
N ASP A 88 -11.84 -11.84 -10.98
CA ASP A 88 -11.40 -10.75 -11.84
C ASP A 88 -10.12 -11.12 -12.60
N GLY A 89 -10.08 -10.82 -13.89
CA GLY A 89 -8.90 -11.00 -14.72
C GLY A 89 -7.77 -10.02 -14.35
N ILE A 90 -6.56 -10.33 -14.82
CA ILE A 90 -5.40 -9.46 -14.64
C ILE A 90 -5.10 -8.79 -15.98
N LYS A 91 -5.34 -7.49 -16.05
CA LYS A 91 -5.03 -6.67 -17.21
C LYS A 91 -4.37 -5.37 -16.74
N PHE A 92 -3.19 -5.10 -17.25
CA PHE A 92 -2.50 -3.84 -16.95
C PHE A 92 -3.17 -2.68 -17.70
N ASN A 93 -3.81 -1.77 -16.96
CA ASN A 93 -4.52 -0.64 -17.52
C ASN A 93 -3.61 0.58 -17.58
N VAL A 94 -3.15 0.89 -18.79
CA VAL A 94 -2.42 2.14 -19.07
C VAL A 94 -3.42 3.11 -19.66
N SER A 95 -3.70 4.22 -18.99
CA SER A 95 -4.50 5.30 -19.56
C SER A 95 -3.65 6.03 -20.60
N THR A 96 -3.88 5.75 -21.86
CA THR A 96 -3.36 6.53 -22.99
C THR A 96 -4.35 7.66 -23.28
N ASP A 97 -4.14 8.82 -22.70
CA ASP A 97 -4.81 10.02 -23.17
C ASP A 97 -4.26 10.40 -24.55
N GLN A 98 -5.10 10.89 -25.46
CA GLN A 98 -4.75 11.18 -26.86
C GLN A 98 -3.58 12.19 -27.06
N ASN A 99 -3.03 12.73 -25.98
CA ASN A 99 -1.91 13.66 -25.94
C ASN A 99 -0.57 13.02 -25.49
N LEU A 100 -0.32 11.75 -25.76
CA LEU A 100 0.98 11.08 -25.58
C LEU A 100 1.62 11.16 -24.17
N THR A 101 0.90 11.57 -23.14
CA THR A 101 1.38 11.47 -21.76
C THR A 101 0.89 10.15 -21.16
N LEU A 102 1.80 9.21 -20.96
CA LEU A 102 1.59 8.03 -20.13
C LEU A 102 1.21 8.50 -18.72
N LYS A 103 -0.09 8.58 -18.44
CA LYS A 103 -0.58 8.78 -17.07
C LYS A 103 -0.56 7.42 -16.33
N ILE A 104 0.64 6.87 -16.16
CA ILE A 104 0.84 5.88 -15.11
C ILE A 104 0.89 6.70 -13.82
N ASP A 105 -0.09 6.53 -12.98
CA ASP A 105 -0.05 7.08 -11.64
C ASP A 105 0.97 6.26 -10.83
N VAL A 106 2.23 6.66 -10.95
CA VAL A 106 3.40 5.98 -10.36
C VAL A 106 3.21 5.78 -8.85
N GLY A 107 2.48 6.72 -8.21
CA GLY A 107 2.19 6.65 -6.78
C GLY A 107 1.32 5.44 -6.40
N HIS A 108 0.50 4.94 -7.33
CA HIS A 108 -0.37 3.79 -7.10
C HIS A 108 0.22 2.45 -7.57
N LEU A 109 1.35 2.45 -8.27
CA LEU A 109 1.92 1.22 -8.82
C LEU A 109 2.45 0.27 -7.73
N VAL A 110 3.16 0.79 -6.74
CA VAL A 110 3.72 -0.02 -5.65
C VAL A 110 2.61 -0.69 -4.83
N PRO A 111 1.61 0.04 -4.31
CA PRO A 111 0.50 -0.58 -3.61
C PRO A 111 -0.34 -1.49 -4.51
N ALA A 112 -0.44 -1.22 -5.83
CA ALA A 112 -1.12 -2.08 -6.79
C ALA A 112 -0.50 -3.48 -6.87
N ILE A 113 0.83 -3.57 -6.89
CA ILE A 113 1.54 -4.87 -6.85
C ILE A 113 1.21 -5.59 -5.54
N GLY A 114 1.23 -4.89 -4.41
CA GLY A 114 0.86 -5.46 -3.12
C GLY A 114 -0.59 -5.96 -3.08
N LEU A 115 -1.54 -5.18 -3.61
CA LEU A 115 -2.95 -5.58 -3.74
C LEU A 115 -3.10 -6.83 -4.61
N LEU A 116 -2.42 -6.87 -5.75
CA LEU A 116 -2.45 -8.01 -6.67
C LEU A 116 -1.95 -9.29 -5.98
N LEU A 117 -0.83 -9.22 -5.28
CA LEU A 117 -0.32 -10.36 -4.52
C LEU A 117 -1.27 -10.78 -3.40
N GLY A 118 -1.81 -9.82 -2.64
CA GLY A 118 -2.82 -10.10 -1.61
C GLY A 118 -4.04 -10.79 -2.20
N ARG A 119 -4.53 -10.35 -3.35
CA ARG A 119 -5.64 -10.97 -4.10
C ARG A 119 -5.34 -12.42 -4.49
N LEU A 120 -4.13 -12.68 -5.00
CA LEU A 120 -3.71 -14.03 -5.41
C LEU A 120 -3.60 -14.97 -4.20
N PHE A 121 -3.23 -14.45 -3.02
CA PHE A 121 -3.18 -15.22 -1.79
C PHE A 121 -4.56 -15.49 -1.22
N TYR A 122 -5.32 -14.44 -0.98
CA TYR A 122 -6.67 -14.51 -0.45
C TYR A 122 -7.43 -13.20 -0.77
N PRO A 123 -8.44 -13.24 -1.65
CA PRO A 123 -9.14 -12.07 -2.16
C PRO A 123 -10.15 -11.52 -1.15
N SER A 124 -9.66 -10.98 -0.04
CA SER A 124 -10.42 -10.23 0.96
C SER A 124 -9.89 -8.80 1.07
N TYR A 125 -10.73 -7.88 1.53
CA TYR A 125 -10.30 -6.49 1.73
C TYR A 125 -9.07 -6.41 2.63
N GLY A 126 -9.06 -7.13 3.74
CA GLY A 126 -8.01 -7.05 4.75
C GLY A 126 -6.68 -7.58 4.24
N VAL A 127 -6.67 -8.74 3.57
CA VAL A 127 -5.43 -9.33 3.04
C VAL A 127 -4.85 -8.48 1.92
N MET A 128 -5.68 -7.98 1.01
CA MET A 128 -5.25 -7.09 -0.07
C MET A 128 -4.67 -5.78 0.49
N LEU A 129 -5.37 -5.15 1.44
CA LEU A 129 -4.91 -3.89 2.05
C LEU A 129 -3.60 -4.07 2.83
N LEU A 130 -3.51 -5.15 3.63
CA LEU A 130 -2.30 -5.48 4.39
C LEU A 130 -1.11 -5.68 3.47
N SER A 131 -1.30 -6.41 2.37
CA SER A 131 -0.27 -6.66 1.37
C SER A 131 0.18 -5.35 0.68
N ALA A 132 -0.76 -4.46 0.35
CA ALA A 132 -0.44 -3.15 -0.21
C ALA A 132 0.40 -2.29 0.75
N ARG A 133 -0.01 -2.22 2.02
CA ARG A 133 0.73 -1.50 3.07
C ARG A 133 2.13 -2.08 3.27
N LEU A 134 2.26 -3.41 3.27
CA LEU A 134 3.55 -4.09 3.39
C LEU A 134 4.47 -3.77 2.22
N PHE A 135 3.95 -3.77 1.00
CA PHE A 135 4.73 -3.42 -0.18
C PHE A 135 5.20 -1.97 -0.15
N ASN A 136 4.35 -1.04 0.26
CA ASN A 136 4.73 0.36 0.46
C ASN A 136 5.85 0.49 1.50
N LEU A 137 5.75 -0.22 2.62
CA LEU A 137 6.78 -0.23 3.66
C LEU A 137 8.11 -0.76 3.12
N ILE A 138 8.10 -1.91 2.43
CA ILE A 138 9.31 -2.51 1.83
C ILE A 138 9.94 -1.55 0.82
N PHE A 139 9.14 -0.95 -0.04
CA PHE A 139 9.61 0.01 -1.04
C PHE A 139 10.23 1.25 -0.39
N PHE A 140 9.57 1.81 0.63
CA PHE A 140 10.06 2.96 1.38
C PHE A 140 11.39 2.64 2.09
N VAL A 141 11.43 1.55 2.85
CA VAL A 141 12.65 1.13 3.59
C VAL A 141 13.79 0.81 2.63
N GLY A 142 13.50 0.12 1.53
CA GLY A 142 14.48 -0.18 0.49
C GLY A 142 15.04 1.08 -0.17
N GLY A 143 14.17 2.02 -0.51
CA GLY A 143 14.56 3.33 -1.06
C GLY A 143 15.43 4.12 -0.10
N MET A 144 15.03 4.22 1.18
CA MET A 144 15.81 4.87 2.22
C MET A 144 17.19 4.21 2.39
N TYR A 145 17.26 2.88 2.42
CA TYR A 145 18.52 2.16 2.50
C TYR A 145 19.47 2.52 1.32
N LEU A 146 18.94 2.53 0.09
CA LEU A 146 19.72 2.86 -1.10
C LEU A 146 20.23 4.31 -1.07
N ILE A 147 19.37 5.25 -0.65
CA ILE A 147 19.74 6.68 -0.52
C ILE A 147 20.86 6.82 0.50
N PHE A 148 20.70 6.28 1.72
CA PHE A 148 21.70 6.41 2.77
C PHE A 148 23.03 5.70 2.45
N ARG A 149 22.97 4.60 1.70
CA ARG A 149 24.17 3.90 1.25
C ARG A 149 24.98 4.74 0.25
N ARG A 150 24.30 5.51 -0.61
CA ARG A 150 24.94 6.33 -1.66
C ARG A 150 25.27 7.74 -1.20
N ALA A 151 24.49 8.30 -0.29
CA ALA A 151 24.72 9.65 0.22
C ALA A 151 26.09 9.76 0.92
N LYS A 152 26.80 10.87 0.64
CA LYS A 152 27.95 11.26 1.44
C LYS A 152 27.41 11.84 2.75
N PHE A 153 27.60 11.13 3.86
CA PHE A 153 27.02 11.42 5.18
C PHE A 153 27.39 12.80 5.73
N ASP A 154 28.50 13.37 5.28
CA ASP A 154 28.97 14.67 5.75
C ASP A 154 28.00 15.82 5.47
N HIS A 155 27.16 15.67 4.43
CA HIS A 155 26.11 16.65 4.12
C HIS A 155 24.78 16.44 4.85
N LEU A 156 24.51 15.22 5.34
CA LEU A 156 23.24 14.91 6.04
C LEU A 156 23.29 15.33 7.51
N ILE A 157 24.45 15.29 8.15
CA ILE A 157 24.65 15.77 9.53
C ILE A 157 24.43 17.30 9.57
N PHE A 158 24.84 18.01 8.51
CA PHE A 158 24.66 19.47 8.40
C PHE A 158 23.20 19.91 8.24
N LEU A 159 22.32 19.03 7.75
CA LEU A 159 20.88 19.31 7.59
C LEU A 159 20.06 18.98 8.85
N LEU A 160 20.66 18.30 9.82
CA LEU A 160 20.03 17.87 11.07
C LEU A 160 20.59 18.61 12.31
N SER A 161 21.60 19.47 12.13
CA SER A 161 22.17 20.38 13.12
C SER A 161 21.58 21.78 12.97
#